data_b445937b1c4014e109243707be556d40
#
_entry.id   b445937b1c4014e109243707be556d40
#
_cell.length_a   1.000
_cell.length_b   1.000
_cell.length_c   1.000
_cell.angle_alpha   90.00
_cell.angle_beta   90.00
_cell.angle_gamma   90.00
#
_symmetry.space_group_name_H-M   'P 1'
#
loop_
_entity.id
_entity.type
_entity.pdbx_description
1 polymer ?
#
loop_
_entity_poly.entity_id
_entity_poly.type
_entity_poly.pdbx_seq_one_letter_code
_entity_poly.pdbx_strand_id
1 'polypeptide(L)'
;MTGHPGTERADPIAGDVRAVRRDGRERYGARKIKAALERKGVTASRRRIGNIMREQGMTSAYARGRSEPHRTRADEARLANLLDRGFDGYAPHTHPASDLTYVRVGGDWAYVCLLVDLANRGIAGHSAGRTRDASLVLGAFATLDFPLTDVQETGVCRPEGSAGPSSRILTLGDNSMQADRVRETERINDAFLEEVVPFAVHGATIVDARGMTKNGWLVSDGRSIVETGCAETDFETACRLVHVEQDHIVNANGMVMTPGYVDIHSHGAWGSSFDDGEKGITTARAGHMAHGTTRQVLSLITNPIDVICGNLKTVHDMMPDRPDILGAHLEGPFLAMPRKGAHDPNCLVDPTPDLVSRMLDAADGCLRQITIAPELPHGIDAIRRFFLAGVVPAVGHCDADYQTARKGFDAGAGIMTHMFNAMNGLHHRDPGPIPAAVEDPRVTIELINDGFHVQDPMVKLGFGLAPHRIAFVTDAMAATDCPDGHYLLGALDVDVRDGHARLASNGAIAGSTLLLEKAVSRAVLELGISPVDAVEAATLTPARAFGFDRRNDVTGFPIGLLAPGFAADVLLLDQETWTVRRVWCNGHPVR
;
A
#
# COMPACT_ATOMS: atom_id res chain seq x y z
N MET A 1 55.57 32.11 34.45
CA MET A 1 54.66 33.20 34.82
C MET A 1 53.31 32.60 35.13
N THR A 2 52.94 32.73 36.36
CA THR A 2 51.81 32.08 37.06
C THR A 2 50.46 32.73 36.68
N GLY A 3 49.56 31.98 36.10
CA GLY A 3 48.15 32.38 35.93
C GLY A 3 47.35 31.96 37.15
N HIS A 4 46.74 32.91 37.83
CA HIS A 4 45.83 32.68 38.95
C HIS A 4 44.55 31.98 38.53
N PRO A 5 44.02 31.02 39.31
CA PRO A 5 42.69 30.49 39.10
C PRO A 5 41.64 31.50 39.61
N GLY A 6 40.87 32.06 38.69
CA GLY A 6 39.68 32.86 39.03
C GLY A 6 38.64 32.01 39.73
N THR A 7 38.36 32.32 40.98
CA THR A 7 37.22 31.81 41.74
C THR A 7 35.93 32.31 41.05
N GLU A 8 35.20 31.45 40.36
CA GLU A 8 33.84 31.71 39.88
C GLU A 8 32.94 32.00 41.08
N ARG A 9 32.61 33.27 41.28
CA ARG A 9 31.60 33.69 42.26
C ARG A 9 30.22 33.29 41.72
N ALA A 10 29.58 32.35 42.39
CA ALA A 10 28.20 31.98 42.06
C ALA A 10 27.28 33.22 42.06
N ASP A 11 26.39 33.32 41.09
CA ASP A 11 25.47 34.45 40.96
C ASP A 11 24.64 34.62 42.26
N PRO A 12 24.60 35.83 42.86
CA PRO A 12 23.96 36.08 44.15
C PRO A 12 22.50 35.62 44.25
N ILE A 13 21.76 35.60 43.15
CA ILE A 13 20.35 35.13 43.14
C ILE A 13 20.21 33.67 42.76
N ALA A 14 21.28 32.92 42.62
CA ALA A 14 21.20 31.50 42.23
C ALA A 14 20.50 30.62 43.25
N GLY A 15 20.60 30.98 44.53
CA GLY A 15 19.86 30.36 45.64
C GLY A 15 18.36 30.57 45.53
N ASP A 16 17.94 31.81 45.22
CA ASP A 16 16.53 32.17 45.07
C ASP A 16 15.89 31.50 43.85
N VAL A 17 16.64 31.42 42.72
CA VAL A 17 16.22 30.71 41.53
C VAL A 17 15.95 29.22 41.81
N ARG A 18 16.83 28.57 42.58
CA ARG A 18 16.67 27.18 43.04
C ARG A 18 15.46 27.00 43.93
N ALA A 19 15.29 27.89 44.91
CA ALA A 19 14.16 27.85 45.84
C ALA A 19 12.83 27.97 45.11
N VAL A 20 12.67 28.98 44.26
CA VAL A 20 11.47 29.19 43.45
C VAL A 20 11.17 28.01 42.52
N ARG A 21 12.21 27.39 42.00
CA ARG A 21 12.02 26.20 41.14
C ARG A 21 11.52 24.98 41.95
N ARG A 22 12.08 24.75 43.11
CA ARG A 22 11.65 23.68 44.04
C ARG A 22 10.19 23.87 44.46
N ASP A 23 9.82 25.13 44.84
CA ASP A 23 8.44 25.48 45.15
C ASP A 23 7.46 25.20 43.99
N GLY A 24 7.97 25.38 42.74
CA GLY A 24 7.25 25.05 41.49
C GLY A 24 7.33 23.58 41.09
N ARG A 25 7.67 22.65 41.98
CA ARG A 25 7.85 21.20 41.74
C ARG A 25 8.76 20.92 40.55
N GLU A 26 9.83 21.70 40.42
CA GLU A 26 10.84 21.63 39.36
C GLU A 26 10.34 21.84 37.92
N ARG A 27 9.11 22.31 37.74
CA ARG A 27 8.48 22.50 36.42
C ARG A 27 8.63 23.91 35.84
N TYR A 28 9.06 24.89 36.66
CA TYR A 28 9.12 26.29 36.24
C TYR A 28 10.29 26.57 35.32
N GLY A 29 10.02 27.20 34.18
CA GLY A 29 11.03 27.80 33.30
C GLY A 29 11.29 29.26 33.65
N ALA A 30 12.32 29.89 33.04
CA ALA A 30 12.82 31.25 33.36
C ALA A 30 11.72 32.33 33.43
N ARG A 31 10.61 32.20 32.64
CA ARG A 31 9.51 33.16 32.67
C ARG A 31 8.69 33.06 33.96
N LYS A 32 8.35 31.86 34.41
CA LYS A 32 7.60 31.63 35.66
C LYS A 32 8.46 31.92 36.90
N ILE A 33 9.76 31.58 36.85
CA ILE A 33 10.73 31.90 37.90
C ILE A 33 10.87 33.42 38.06
N LYS A 34 10.97 34.18 36.94
CA LYS A 34 11.00 35.65 36.97
C LYS A 34 9.78 36.22 37.71
N ALA A 35 8.59 35.81 37.32
CA ALA A 35 7.37 36.31 37.94
C ALA A 35 7.23 35.94 39.44
N ALA A 36 7.78 34.81 39.86
CA ALA A 36 7.81 34.40 41.28
C ALA A 36 8.87 35.14 42.07
N LEU A 37 10.05 35.44 41.49
CA LEU A 37 11.09 36.26 42.10
C LEU A 37 10.63 37.70 42.29
N GLU A 38 9.93 38.29 41.32
CA GLU A 38 9.36 39.66 41.39
C GLU A 38 8.36 39.78 42.54
N ARG A 39 7.51 38.75 42.79
CA ARG A 39 6.62 38.70 43.97
C ARG A 39 7.34 38.61 45.31
N LYS A 40 8.61 38.14 45.30
CA LYS A 40 9.47 38.09 46.48
C LYS A 40 10.40 39.32 46.59
N GLY A 41 10.19 40.35 45.74
CA GLY A 41 11.01 41.59 45.71
C GLY A 41 12.39 41.44 45.04
N VAL A 42 12.64 40.33 44.35
CA VAL A 42 13.93 40.09 43.65
C VAL A 42 13.74 40.37 42.14
N THR A 43 14.40 41.40 41.65
CA THR A 43 14.38 41.78 40.24
C THR A 43 15.51 41.12 39.47
N ALA A 44 15.19 40.34 38.45
CA ALA A 44 16.18 39.71 37.56
C ALA A 44 15.64 39.59 36.13
N SER A 45 16.56 39.73 35.15
CA SER A 45 16.17 39.54 33.74
C SER A 45 15.98 38.05 33.40
N ARG A 46 15.10 37.75 32.45
CA ARG A 46 14.91 36.36 31.97
C ARG A 46 16.20 35.73 31.46
N ARG A 47 17.09 36.53 30.84
CA ARG A 47 18.38 36.06 30.35
C ARG A 47 19.30 35.61 31.50
N ARG A 48 19.36 36.41 32.59
CA ARG A 48 20.14 36.09 33.80
C ARG A 48 19.62 34.80 34.46
N ILE A 49 18.30 34.68 34.65
CA ILE A 49 17.68 33.49 35.20
C ILE A 49 17.93 32.26 34.31
N GLY A 50 17.86 32.42 32.99
CA GLY A 50 18.14 31.35 32.03
C GLY A 50 19.58 30.87 32.05
N ASN A 51 20.56 31.78 32.27
CA ASN A 51 21.95 31.43 32.44
C ASN A 51 22.15 30.63 33.73
N ILE A 52 21.64 31.11 34.86
CA ILE A 52 21.70 30.39 36.15
C ILE A 52 21.07 28.99 36.03
N MET A 53 19.95 28.87 35.36
CA MET A 53 19.32 27.56 35.12
C MET A 53 20.21 26.63 34.31
N ARG A 54 20.89 27.14 33.27
CA ARG A 54 21.79 26.34 32.41
C ARG A 54 23.05 25.92 33.18
N GLU A 55 23.66 26.83 33.91
CA GLU A 55 24.87 26.57 34.74
C GLU A 55 24.58 25.50 35.82
N GLN A 56 23.35 25.43 36.29
CA GLN A 56 22.92 24.49 37.31
C GLN A 56 22.19 23.24 36.77
N GLY A 57 22.25 22.99 35.45
CA GLY A 57 21.63 21.82 34.81
C GLY A 57 20.10 21.76 34.93
N MET A 58 19.45 22.92 35.15
CA MET A 58 18.00 22.97 35.33
C MET A 58 17.27 23.08 33.99
N THR A 59 16.54 22.04 33.57
CA THR A 59 15.66 22.05 32.39
C THR A 59 14.23 22.36 32.78
N SER A 60 13.48 23.10 31.95
CA SER A 60 12.06 23.35 32.14
C SER A 60 11.24 22.15 31.65
N ALA A 61 10.26 21.69 32.41
CA ALA A 61 9.32 20.64 31.97
C ALA A 61 8.50 21.04 30.72
N TYR A 62 8.52 22.33 30.35
CA TYR A 62 7.89 22.88 29.15
C TYR A 62 8.90 23.26 28.06
N ALA A 63 10.17 22.94 28.23
CA ALA A 63 11.12 22.93 27.11
C ALA A 63 10.79 21.71 26.23
N ARG A 64 9.72 21.80 25.43
CA ARG A 64 9.62 21.04 24.20
C ARG A 64 10.91 21.35 23.45
N GLY A 65 11.58 20.29 22.96
CA GLY A 65 12.66 20.48 22.00
C GLY A 65 12.19 21.55 21.02
N ARG A 66 13.01 22.52 20.69
CA ARG A 66 12.75 23.43 19.59
C ARG A 66 12.49 22.52 18.40
N SER A 67 11.22 22.36 18.05
CA SER A 67 10.86 22.18 16.67
C SER A 67 11.49 23.40 15.99
N GLU A 68 12.59 23.21 15.30
CA GLU A 68 12.97 24.17 14.27
C GLU A 68 11.74 24.24 13.38
N PRO A 69 11.22 25.45 13.08
CA PRO A 69 10.27 25.53 12.00
C PRO A 69 11.06 24.99 10.80
N HIS A 70 10.69 23.80 10.32
CA HIS A 70 11.04 23.41 8.99
C HIS A 70 10.47 24.52 8.11
N ARG A 71 11.31 25.46 7.77
CA ARG A 71 11.19 26.20 6.53
C ARG A 71 11.53 25.18 5.44
N THR A 72 10.62 24.26 5.17
CA THR A 72 10.39 23.81 3.82
C THR A 72 10.00 25.09 3.10
N ARG A 73 10.96 25.73 2.46
CA ARG A 73 10.69 26.42 1.22
C ARG A 73 10.12 25.31 0.33
N ALA A 74 8.82 25.08 0.39
CA ALA A 74 8.08 24.65 -0.76
C ALA A 74 8.61 25.56 -1.86
N ASP A 75 9.06 24.98 -2.95
CA ASP A 75 9.57 25.74 -4.07
C ASP A 75 8.35 26.46 -4.67
N GLU A 76 8.00 27.60 -4.07
CA GLU A 76 6.89 28.47 -4.50
C GLU A 76 7.06 28.90 -5.96
N ALA A 77 8.26 28.68 -6.52
CA ALA A 77 8.57 28.91 -7.93
C ALA A 77 7.98 27.84 -8.88
N ARG A 78 7.48 26.70 -8.38
CA ARG A 78 6.94 25.61 -9.22
C ARG A 78 5.41 25.51 -9.25
N LEU A 79 4.72 26.09 -8.30
CA LEU A 79 3.27 26.22 -8.37
C LEU A 79 2.96 27.63 -8.88
N ALA A 80 2.58 27.74 -10.16
CA ALA A 80 2.08 28.98 -10.70
C ALA A 80 0.89 29.43 -9.81
N ASN A 81 1.02 30.59 -9.19
CA ASN A 81 -0.11 31.23 -8.55
C ASN A 81 -1.03 31.74 -9.66
N LEU A 82 -2.00 30.91 -10.05
CA LEU A 82 -2.89 31.19 -11.18
C LEU A 82 -3.64 32.51 -11.05
N LEU A 83 -3.84 32.97 -9.82
CA LEU A 83 -4.50 34.24 -9.57
C LEU A 83 -3.51 35.40 -9.40
N ASP A 84 -2.21 35.15 -9.25
CA ASP A 84 -1.14 36.13 -8.97
C ASP A 84 -1.57 37.23 -7.97
N ARG A 85 -2.35 36.83 -6.93
CA ARG A 85 -3.01 37.68 -5.95
C ARG A 85 -4.02 38.70 -6.57
N GLY A 86 -4.39 38.51 -7.83
CA GLY A 86 -5.46 39.27 -8.49
C GLY A 86 -6.80 38.60 -8.17
N PHE A 87 -7.59 39.19 -7.28
CA PHE A 87 -8.91 38.67 -6.92
C PHE A 87 -10.05 39.44 -7.56
N ASP A 88 -9.77 40.30 -8.54
CA ASP A 88 -10.73 41.19 -9.19
C ASP A 88 -10.69 41.00 -10.72
N GLY A 89 -11.80 41.33 -11.39
CA GLY A 89 -11.89 41.33 -12.85
C GLY A 89 -12.35 40.01 -13.48
N TYR A 90 -12.79 39.05 -12.70
CA TYR A 90 -13.33 37.78 -13.19
C TYR A 90 -14.79 37.91 -13.62
N ALA A 91 -15.21 37.14 -14.62
CA ALA A 91 -16.62 37.00 -14.98
C ALA A 91 -17.37 36.17 -13.91
N PRO A 92 -18.67 36.47 -13.67
CA PRO A 92 -19.47 35.69 -12.74
C PRO A 92 -19.45 34.20 -13.06
N HIS A 93 -19.36 33.33 -12.03
CA HIS A 93 -19.38 31.86 -12.11
C HIS A 93 -18.17 31.21 -12.81
N THR A 94 -17.09 31.96 -13.05
CA THR A 94 -15.90 31.43 -13.74
C THR A 94 -14.76 31.06 -12.79
N HIS A 95 -14.64 31.70 -11.63
CA HIS A 95 -13.53 31.52 -10.71
C HIS A 95 -14.01 31.47 -9.24
N PRO A 96 -14.56 30.34 -8.76
CA PRO A 96 -14.83 30.15 -7.34
C PRO A 96 -13.53 29.85 -6.58
N ALA A 97 -13.35 30.52 -5.44
CA ALA A 97 -12.29 30.23 -4.49
C ALA A 97 -12.88 29.51 -3.26
N SER A 98 -12.18 28.47 -2.76
CA SER A 98 -12.61 27.78 -1.56
C SER A 98 -11.94 28.33 -0.31
N ASP A 99 -12.69 28.46 0.78
CA ASP A 99 -12.20 28.76 2.12
C ASP A 99 -12.74 27.74 3.12
N LEU A 100 -11.84 27.17 3.92
CA LEU A 100 -12.16 26.21 4.96
C LEU A 100 -11.99 26.86 6.31
N THR A 101 -13.09 27.10 7.02
CA THR A 101 -13.09 27.64 8.37
C THR A 101 -13.61 26.63 9.38
N TYR A 102 -13.39 26.88 10.66
CA TYR A 102 -13.89 26.03 11.72
C TYR A 102 -14.58 26.84 12.80
N VAL A 103 -15.67 26.30 13.31
CA VAL A 103 -16.49 26.93 14.37
C VAL A 103 -16.70 25.96 15.51
N ARG A 104 -16.84 26.47 16.73
CA ARG A 104 -17.10 25.67 17.91
C ARG A 104 -18.60 25.60 18.18
N VAL A 105 -19.15 24.39 18.14
CA VAL A 105 -20.58 24.15 18.35
C VAL A 105 -20.74 23.16 19.50
N GLY A 106 -21.37 23.57 20.59
CA GLY A 106 -21.66 22.71 21.74
C GLY A 106 -20.45 22.07 22.42
N GLY A 107 -19.25 22.65 22.26
CA GLY A 107 -18.01 22.10 22.83
C GLY A 107 -17.12 21.37 21.82
N ASP A 108 -17.65 20.93 20.69
CA ASP A 108 -16.95 20.25 19.60
C ASP A 108 -16.58 21.21 18.46
N TRP A 109 -15.58 20.79 17.66
CA TRP A 109 -15.23 21.52 16.43
C TRP A 109 -16.10 21.05 15.26
N ALA A 110 -16.66 21.99 14.52
CA ALA A 110 -17.29 21.79 13.23
C ALA A 110 -16.52 22.56 12.17
N TYR A 111 -16.42 22.01 10.96
CA TYR A 111 -15.74 22.58 9.82
C TYR A 111 -16.77 23.04 8.80
N VAL A 112 -16.51 24.19 8.16
CA VAL A 112 -17.38 24.76 7.14
C VAL A 112 -16.50 25.05 5.92
N CYS A 113 -16.87 24.51 4.77
CA CYS A 113 -16.28 24.85 3.48
C CYS A 113 -17.21 25.82 2.76
N LEU A 114 -16.67 26.93 2.29
CA LEU A 114 -17.37 27.92 1.49
C LEU A 114 -16.70 28.02 0.12
N LEU A 115 -17.49 28.04 -0.94
CA LEU A 115 -17.06 28.41 -2.29
C LEU A 115 -17.54 29.81 -2.55
N VAL A 116 -16.59 30.73 -2.78
CA VAL A 116 -16.87 32.14 -3.00
C VAL A 116 -16.58 32.47 -4.46
N ASP A 117 -17.58 33.01 -5.18
CA ASP A 117 -17.37 33.51 -6.53
C ASP A 117 -16.54 34.79 -6.47
N LEU A 118 -15.37 34.81 -7.11
CA LEU A 118 -14.46 35.95 -7.10
C LEU A 118 -15.00 37.15 -7.84
N ALA A 119 -15.96 37.00 -8.73
CA ALA A 119 -16.57 38.08 -9.49
C ALA A 119 -17.45 39.01 -8.61
N ASN A 120 -18.27 38.41 -7.78
CA ASN A 120 -19.29 39.14 -6.99
C ASN A 120 -19.11 38.97 -5.47
N ARG A 121 -18.14 38.18 -5.03
CA ARG A 121 -17.87 37.85 -3.62
C ARG A 121 -19.02 37.12 -2.92
N GLY A 122 -19.97 36.61 -3.68
CA GLY A 122 -21.09 35.82 -3.18
C GLY A 122 -20.66 34.39 -2.83
N ILE A 123 -21.33 33.80 -1.85
CA ILE A 123 -21.16 32.37 -1.56
C ILE A 123 -21.89 31.58 -2.64
N ALA A 124 -21.13 30.89 -3.48
CA ALA A 124 -21.64 30.06 -4.57
C ALA A 124 -21.97 28.63 -4.14
N GLY A 125 -21.26 28.11 -3.12
CA GLY A 125 -21.52 26.80 -2.57
C GLY A 125 -21.03 26.68 -1.13
N HIS A 126 -21.56 25.72 -0.36
CA HIS A 126 -21.17 25.55 1.02
C HIS A 126 -21.43 24.13 1.52
N SER A 127 -20.64 23.69 2.49
CA SER A 127 -20.91 22.46 3.26
C SER A 127 -20.42 22.60 4.69
N ALA A 128 -20.95 21.79 5.60
CA ALA A 128 -20.50 21.74 6.98
C ALA A 128 -20.44 20.28 7.47
N GLY A 129 -19.40 19.95 8.26
CA GLY A 129 -19.19 18.60 8.77
C GLY A 129 -18.39 18.57 10.07
N ARG A 130 -18.29 17.39 10.68
CA ARG A 130 -17.47 17.19 11.88
C ARG A 130 -16.01 16.86 11.55
N THR A 131 -15.71 16.50 10.32
CA THR A 131 -14.39 16.17 9.78
C THR A 131 -14.01 17.17 8.71
N ARG A 132 -12.71 17.43 8.53
CA ARG A 132 -12.16 18.30 7.49
C ARG A 132 -11.54 17.46 6.37
N ASP A 133 -12.33 16.63 5.74
CA ASP A 133 -11.92 15.73 4.68
C ASP A 133 -12.38 16.21 3.30
N ALA A 134 -11.99 15.49 2.27
CA ALA A 134 -12.37 15.83 0.89
C ALA A 134 -13.89 15.82 0.70
N SER A 135 -14.65 15.03 1.46
CA SER A 135 -16.11 14.97 1.36
C SER A 135 -16.77 16.29 1.74
N LEU A 136 -16.18 17.03 2.68
CA LEU A 136 -16.66 18.36 3.06
C LEU A 136 -16.49 19.36 1.90
N VAL A 137 -15.37 19.31 1.18
CA VAL A 137 -15.12 20.17 0.02
C VAL A 137 -16.02 19.78 -1.14
N LEU A 138 -16.12 18.49 -1.45
CA LEU A 138 -17.02 17.96 -2.49
C LEU A 138 -18.48 18.29 -2.20
N GLY A 139 -18.89 18.23 -0.92
CA GLY A 139 -20.21 18.66 -0.48
C GLY A 139 -20.49 20.13 -0.77
N ALA A 140 -19.49 21.01 -0.68
CA ALA A 140 -19.66 22.42 -1.05
C ALA A 140 -19.82 22.59 -2.58
N PHE A 141 -19.08 21.83 -3.39
CA PHE A 141 -19.26 21.84 -4.85
C PHE A 141 -20.62 21.29 -5.27
N ALA A 142 -21.17 20.32 -4.55
CA ALA A 142 -22.50 19.77 -4.82
C ALA A 142 -23.65 20.78 -4.56
N THR A 143 -23.39 21.88 -3.87
CA THR A 143 -24.36 22.95 -3.60
C THR A 143 -24.22 24.17 -4.51
N LEU A 144 -23.36 24.10 -5.54
CA LEU A 144 -23.28 25.17 -6.56
C LEU A 144 -24.60 25.28 -7.30
N ASP A 145 -25.02 26.50 -7.57
CA ASP A 145 -26.24 26.82 -8.29
C ASP A 145 -26.02 27.02 -9.81
N PHE A 146 -24.82 26.70 -10.31
CA PHE A 146 -24.43 26.74 -11.72
C PHE A 146 -23.58 25.50 -12.11
N PRO A 147 -23.59 25.09 -13.40
CA PRO A 147 -22.86 23.93 -13.85
C PRO A 147 -21.34 24.14 -13.81
N LEU A 148 -20.59 23.14 -13.33
CA LEU A 148 -19.12 23.17 -13.25
C LEU A 148 -18.42 23.23 -14.62
N THR A 149 -19.13 22.96 -15.71
CA THR A 149 -18.60 23.02 -17.08
C THR A 149 -18.16 24.41 -17.54
N ASP A 150 -18.63 25.46 -16.88
CA ASP A 150 -18.31 26.84 -17.22
C ASP A 150 -17.22 27.45 -16.31
N VAL A 151 -16.67 26.65 -15.39
CA VAL A 151 -15.66 27.08 -14.42
C VAL A 151 -14.26 26.92 -15.00
N GLN A 152 -13.54 28.01 -15.20
CA GLN A 152 -12.10 27.99 -15.46
C GLN A 152 -11.35 27.95 -14.11
N GLU A 153 -10.34 27.13 -14.01
CA GLU A 153 -9.45 26.82 -12.87
C GLU A 153 -9.64 27.62 -11.57
N THR A 154 -9.93 26.95 -10.47
CA THR A 154 -10.13 27.56 -9.16
C THR A 154 -8.83 27.63 -8.36
N GLY A 155 -8.48 28.82 -7.89
CA GLY A 155 -7.38 29.02 -6.94
C GLY A 155 -7.81 28.70 -5.50
N VAL A 156 -6.90 28.12 -4.70
CA VAL A 156 -7.11 27.86 -3.27
C VAL A 156 -6.41 28.92 -2.43
N CYS A 157 -7.15 29.60 -1.56
CA CYS A 157 -6.59 30.49 -0.54
C CYS A 157 -6.23 29.69 0.72
N ARG A 158 -5.03 29.92 1.27
CA ARG A 158 -4.61 29.37 2.57
C ARG A 158 -5.17 30.20 3.71
N PRO A 159 -5.67 29.61 4.81
CA PRO A 159 -5.87 30.33 6.05
C PRO A 159 -4.52 30.61 6.72
N GLU A 160 -4.29 31.87 7.13
CA GLU A 160 -3.13 32.22 7.94
C GLU A 160 -3.20 31.52 9.30
N GLY A 161 -2.23 30.68 9.61
CA GLY A 161 -1.97 30.23 10.97
C GLY A 161 -2.18 28.75 11.31
N SER A 162 -2.35 27.82 10.38
CA SER A 162 -2.40 26.40 10.70
C SER A 162 -1.34 25.59 9.96
N ALA A 163 -0.34 25.06 10.70
CA ALA A 163 0.49 23.96 10.25
C ALA A 163 -0.35 22.66 10.32
N GLY A 164 -0.93 22.26 9.20
CA GLY A 164 -1.64 21.00 9.01
C GLY A 164 -1.47 20.55 7.55
N PRO A 165 -1.59 19.26 7.26
CA PRO A 165 -1.29 18.71 5.94
C PRO A 165 -2.14 19.37 4.85
N SER A 166 -1.48 19.64 3.73
CA SER A 166 -2.00 20.33 2.56
C SER A 166 -3.23 19.61 1.99
N SER A 167 -4.36 20.32 1.91
CA SER A 167 -5.52 19.86 1.15
C SER A 167 -5.18 19.86 -0.35
N ARG A 168 -5.42 18.74 -1.03
CA ARG A 168 -5.26 18.59 -2.48
C ARG A 168 -6.24 19.48 -3.25
N ILE A 169 -5.74 20.11 -4.30
CA ILE A 169 -6.54 20.64 -5.40
C ILE A 169 -6.92 19.44 -6.27
N LEU A 170 -8.19 19.08 -6.31
CA LEU A 170 -8.71 18.19 -7.34
C LEU A 170 -8.87 19.00 -8.63
N THR A 171 -8.08 18.71 -9.65
CA THR A 171 -8.26 19.26 -10.98
C THR A 171 -9.43 18.54 -11.68
N LEU A 172 -10.12 19.20 -12.62
CA LEU A 172 -11.21 18.59 -13.41
C LEU A 172 -10.78 17.29 -14.12
N GLY A 173 -9.50 17.11 -14.44
CA GLY A 173 -8.93 15.87 -14.95
C GLY A 173 -8.96 14.73 -13.95
N ASP A 174 -8.72 14.98 -12.66
CA ASP A 174 -8.80 13.98 -11.59
C ASP A 174 -10.23 13.48 -11.38
N ASN A 175 -11.22 14.37 -11.52
CA ASN A 175 -12.64 14.00 -11.38
C ASN A 175 -13.11 13.07 -12.51
N SER A 176 -12.65 13.26 -13.74
CA SER A 176 -13.01 12.38 -14.86
C SER A 176 -12.40 10.98 -14.68
N MET A 177 -11.12 10.90 -14.33
CA MET A 177 -10.44 9.61 -14.04
C MET A 177 -11.06 8.89 -12.83
N GLN A 178 -11.42 9.63 -11.78
CA GLN A 178 -12.07 9.02 -10.62
C GLN A 178 -13.48 8.53 -10.95
N ALA A 179 -14.24 9.26 -11.75
CA ALA A 179 -15.54 8.82 -12.24
C ALA A 179 -15.44 7.61 -13.18
N ASP A 180 -14.40 7.55 -14.03
CA ASP A 180 -14.12 6.41 -14.88
C ASP A 180 -13.75 5.17 -14.05
N ARG A 181 -12.94 5.33 -13.01
CA ARG A 181 -12.60 4.24 -12.09
C ARG A 181 -13.80 3.73 -11.30
N VAL A 182 -14.69 4.60 -10.86
CA VAL A 182 -15.93 4.18 -10.18
C VAL A 182 -16.76 3.34 -11.14
N ARG A 183 -16.98 3.80 -12.38
CA ARG A 183 -17.71 3.02 -13.40
C ARG A 183 -17.02 1.70 -13.72
N GLU A 184 -15.72 1.70 -13.84
CA GLU A 184 -14.96 0.48 -14.12
C GLU A 184 -14.97 -0.48 -12.91
N THR A 185 -14.93 0.04 -11.69
CA THR A 185 -15.11 -0.74 -10.47
C THR A 185 -16.47 -1.41 -10.45
N GLU A 186 -17.54 -0.66 -10.72
CA GLU A 186 -18.90 -1.19 -10.81
C GLU A 186 -18.98 -2.26 -11.90
N ARG A 187 -18.51 -1.98 -13.11
CA ARG A 187 -18.52 -2.92 -14.25
C ARG A 187 -17.79 -4.24 -13.93
N ILE A 188 -16.62 -4.17 -13.31
CA ILE A 188 -15.84 -5.37 -12.94
C ILE A 188 -16.56 -6.18 -11.86
N ASN A 189 -17.16 -5.52 -10.87
CA ASN A 189 -17.86 -6.23 -9.81
C ASN A 189 -19.20 -6.79 -10.30
N ASP A 190 -19.93 -6.06 -11.15
CA ASP A 190 -21.20 -6.54 -11.74
C ASP A 190 -20.97 -7.78 -12.62
N ALA A 191 -19.80 -7.90 -13.28
CA ALA A 191 -19.47 -9.10 -14.04
C ALA A 191 -19.54 -10.39 -13.21
N PHE A 192 -19.24 -10.35 -11.90
CA PHE A 192 -19.37 -11.51 -11.02
C PHE A 192 -20.82 -11.87 -10.65
N LEU A 193 -21.78 -10.99 -10.93
CA LEU A 193 -23.20 -11.25 -10.71
C LEU A 193 -23.85 -11.93 -11.94
N GLU A 194 -23.18 -11.91 -13.09
CA GLU A 194 -23.67 -12.53 -14.31
C GLU A 194 -23.43 -14.04 -14.31
N GLU A 195 -24.28 -14.79 -14.99
CA GLU A 195 -24.06 -16.22 -15.19
C GLU A 195 -22.87 -16.46 -16.11
N VAL A 196 -21.96 -17.34 -15.72
CA VAL A 196 -20.83 -17.72 -16.58
C VAL A 196 -21.31 -18.63 -17.71
N VAL A 197 -20.82 -18.37 -18.90
CA VAL A 197 -21.17 -19.11 -20.11
C VAL A 197 -19.93 -19.77 -20.72
N PRO A 198 -20.10 -20.90 -21.44
CA PRO A 198 -18.99 -21.50 -22.17
C PRO A 198 -18.37 -20.51 -23.16
N PHE A 199 -17.05 -20.50 -23.23
CA PHE A 199 -16.29 -19.66 -24.17
C PHE A 199 -15.08 -20.39 -24.74
N ALA A 200 -14.58 -19.90 -25.85
CA ALA A 200 -13.38 -20.42 -26.47
C ALA A 200 -12.47 -19.29 -26.99
N VAL A 201 -11.18 -19.55 -26.98
CA VAL A 201 -10.15 -18.67 -27.53
C VAL A 201 -9.26 -19.48 -28.46
N HIS A 202 -8.96 -18.95 -29.66
CA HIS A 202 -8.07 -19.63 -30.61
C HIS A 202 -7.07 -18.69 -31.28
N GLY A 203 -5.99 -19.26 -31.84
CA GLY A 203 -5.00 -18.54 -32.63
C GLY A 203 -3.91 -17.85 -31.80
N ALA A 204 -3.97 -17.91 -30.47
CA ALA A 204 -2.98 -17.28 -29.59
C ALA A 204 -1.67 -18.09 -29.48
N THR A 205 -0.61 -17.44 -29.04
CA THR A 205 0.54 -18.14 -28.46
C THR A 205 0.24 -18.39 -26.97
N ILE A 206 -0.03 -19.63 -26.59
CA ILE A 206 -0.19 -20.01 -25.18
C ILE A 206 1.18 -19.99 -24.51
N VAL A 207 1.25 -19.35 -23.34
CA VAL A 207 2.44 -19.33 -22.47
C VAL A 207 2.02 -19.61 -21.04
N ASP A 208 2.48 -20.71 -20.48
CA ASP A 208 2.36 -21.02 -19.05
C ASP A 208 3.62 -21.76 -18.57
N ALA A 209 3.66 -22.16 -17.31
CA ALA A 209 4.83 -22.84 -16.71
C ALA A 209 5.24 -24.15 -17.39
N ARG A 210 4.39 -24.74 -18.25
CA ARG A 210 4.70 -25.95 -19.02
C ARG A 210 5.44 -25.65 -20.34
N GLY A 211 5.42 -24.38 -20.79
CA GLY A 211 6.09 -23.99 -22.03
C GLY A 211 5.28 -23.02 -22.88
N MET A 212 5.62 -22.99 -24.18
CA MET A 212 4.96 -22.13 -25.18
C MET A 212 4.38 -23.00 -26.30
N THR A 213 3.11 -22.72 -26.67
CA THR A 213 2.43 -23.39 -27.80
C THR A 213 1.90 -22.33 -28.77
N LYS A 214 2.38 -22.33 -30.01
CA LYS A 214 1.91 -21.42 -31.07
C LYS A 214 0.58 -21.91 -31.64
N ASN A 215 -0.23 -20.95 -32.13
CA ASN A 215 -1.57 -21.22 -32.67
C ASN A 215 -2.44 -22.06 -31.72
N GLY A 216 -2.26 -21.81 -30.42
CA GLY A 216 -2.98 -22.52 -29.39
C GLY A 216 -4.42 -22.07 -29.27
N TRP A 217 -5.22 -22.95 -28.69
CA TRP A 217 -6.61 -22.69 -28.37
C TRP A 217 -6.97 -23.26 -26.99
N LEU A 218 -8.04 -22.72 -26.45
CA LEU A 218 -8.62 -23.09 -25.16
C LEU A 218 -10.13 -23.09 -25.29
N VAL A 219 -10.79 -24.09 -24.68
CA VAL A 219 -12.25 -24.17 -24.52
C VAL A 219 -12.58 -24.31 -23.04
N SER A 220 -13.54 -23.51 -22.57
CA SER A 220 -14.04 -23.48 -21.19
C SER A 220 -15.54 -23.79 -21.15
N ASP A 221 -15.97 -24.50 -20.09
CA ASP A 221 -17.40 -24.70 -19.75
C ASP A 221 -18.05 -23.51 -19.04
N GLY A 222 -17.31 -22.42 -18.93
CA GLY A 222 -17.66 -21.23 -18.19
C GLY A 222 -16.84 -21.08 -16.90
N ARG A 223 -16.61 -22.12 -16.11
CA ARG A 223 -15.86 -22.04 -14.85
C ARG A 223 -14.50 -22.69 -14.89
N SER A 224 -14.37 -23.75 -15.67
CA SER A 224 -13.13 -24.49 -15.80
C SER A 224 -12.68 -24.60 -17.25
N ILE A 225 -11.39 -24.80 -17.45
CA ILE A 225 -10.81 -25.15 -18.74
C ILE A 225 -11.14 -26.63 -19.01
N VAL A 226 -11.82 -26.90 -20.10
CA VAL A 226 -12.18 -28.26 -20.50
C VAL A 226 -11.06 -28.87 -21.33
N GLU A 227 -10.54 -28.12 -22.29
CA GLU A 227 -9.50 -28.59 -23.19
C GLU A 227 -8.62 -27.46 -23.73
N THR A 228 -7.37 -27.79 -24.07
CA THR A 228 -6.42 -26.89 -24.73
C THR A 228 -5.66 -27.67 -25.80
N GLY A 229 -5.34 -27.02 -26.91
CA GLY A 229 -4.60 -27.66 -28.00
C GLY A 229 -4.05 -26.68 -29.02
N CYS A 230 -3.63 -27.20 -30.18
CA CYS A 230 -3.13 -26.39 -31.30
C CYS A 230 -3.61 -26.90 -32.69
N ALA A 231 -4.31 -28.03 -32.75
CA ALA A 231 -4.90 -28.55 -33.98
C ALA A 231 -6.33 -28.02 -34.17
N GLU A 232 -6.63 -27.45 -35.34
CA GLU A 232 -7.91 -26.80 -35.63
C GLU A 232 -9.11 -27.78 -35.59
N THR A 233 -8.92 -29.02 -36.07
CA THR A 233 -9.93 -30.05 -36.05
C THR A 233 -10.39 -30.43 -34.64
N ASP A 234 -9.50 -30.39 -33.68
CA ASP A 234 -9.79 -30.70 -32.28
C ASP A 234 -10.53 -29.54 -31.61
N PHE A 235 -10.18 -28.30 -31.99
CA PHE A 235 -10.85 -27.08 -31.52
C PHE A 235 -12.36 -27.07 -31.80
N GLU A 236 -12.74 -27.31 -33.09
CA GLU A 236 -14.14 -27.36 -33.45
C GLU A 236 -14.91 -28.47 -32.71
N THR A 237 -14.23 -29.59 -32.46
CA THR A 237 -14.83 -30.72 -31.75
C THR A 237 -15.04 -30.37 -30.28
N ALA A 238 -14.05 -29.75 -29.61
CA ALA A 238 -14.13 -29.29 -28.23
C ALA A 238 -15.23 -28.23 -28.06
N CYS A 239 -15.35 -27.25 -28.97
CA CYS A 239 -16.41 -26.24 -28.93
C CYS A 239 -17.81 -26.88 -29.02
N ARG A 240 -17.99 -27.88 -29.91
CA ARG A 240 -19.29 -28.59 -30.04
C ARG A 240 -19.65 -29.39 -28.78
N LEU A 241 -18.66 -30.04 -28.16
CA LEU A 241 -18.87 -30.83 -26.94
C LEU A 241 -19.35 -29.98 -25.76
N VAL A 242 -18.88 -28.74 -25.65
CA VAL A 242 -19.20 -27.81 -24.56
C VAL A 242 -20.34 -26.87 -24.94
N HIS A 243 -20.83 -26.92 -26.19
CA HIS A 243 -21.88 -26.03 -26.72
C HIS A 243 -21.48 -24.54 -26.65
N VAL A 244 -20.23 -24.20 -27.06
CA VAL A 244 -19.79 -22.81 -27.15
C VAL A 244 -20.53 -22.11 -28.28
N GLU A 245 -21.23 -21.02 -27.99
CA GLU A 245 -21.90 -20.19 -28.98
C GLU A 245 -20.89 -19.39 -29.80
N GLN A 246 -21.23 -19.08 -31.08
CA GLN A 246 -20.30 -18.41 -32.01
C GLN A 246 -19.81 -17.04 -31.49
N ASP A 247 -20.68 -16.32 -30.79
CA ASP A 247 -20.35 -14.99 -30.22
C ASP A 247 -19.42 -15.07 -29.02
N HIS A 248 -19.26 -16.25 -28.44
CA HIS A 248 -18.31 -16.52 -27.34
C HIS A 248 -16.99 -17.14 -27.80
N ILE A 249 -16.75 -17.22 -29.11
CA ILE A 249 -15.49 -17.65 -29.70
C ILE A 249 -14.62 -16.43 -30.02
N VAL A 250 -13.47 -16.34 -29.37
CA VAL A 250 -12.54 -15.22 -29.52
C VAL A 250 -11.37 -15.60 -30.40
N ASN A 251 -11.19 -14.86 -31.50
CA ASN A 251 -9.99 -14.94 -32.31
C ASN A 251 -8.87 -14.09 -31.68
N ALA A 252 -7.82 -14.74 -31.23
CA ALA A 252 -6.65 -14.14 -30.56
C ALA A 252 -5.36 -14.22 -31.41
N ASN A 253 -5.47 -14.21 -32.74
CA ASN A 253 -4.31 -14.18 -33.62
C ASN A 253 -3.40 -12.98 -33.29
N GLY A 254 -2.09 -13.23 -33.16
CA GLY A 254 -1.13 -12.20 -32.82
C GLY A 254 -1.12 -11.79 -31.34
N MET A 255 -1.81 -12.53 -30.48
CA MET A 255 -1.82 -12.30 -29.03
C MET A 255 -1.11 -13.44 -28.29
N VAL A 256 -0.71 -13.14 -27.06
CA VAL A 256 -0.25 -14.13 -26.08
C VAL A 256 -1.40 -14.46 -25.15
N MET A 257 -1.61 -15.74 -24.84
CA MET A 257 -2.61 -16.22 -23.87
C MET A 257 -1.88 -16.83 -22.68
N THR A 258 -2.16 -16.32 -21.48
CA THR A 258 -1.57 -16.79 -20.21
C THR A 258 -2.64 -17.10 -19.19
N PRO A 259 -2.32 -17.86 -18.13
CA PRO A 259 -3.19 -17.91 -16.95
C PRO A 259 -3.35 -16.51 -16.35
N GLY A 260 -4.45 -16.30 -15.61
CA GLY A 260 -4.62 -15.11 -14.80
C GLY A 260 -3.51 -14.95 -13.76
N TYR A 261 -3.06 -13.72 -13.55
CA TYR A 261 -2.02 -13.44 -12.56
C TYR A 261 -2.54 -13.62 -11.14
N VAL A 262 -1.65 -14.08 -10.27
CA VAL A 262 -1.89 -14.32 -8.84
C VAL A 262 -0.92 -13.44 -8.04
N ASP A 263 -1.45 -12.47 -7.29
CA ASP A 263 -0.65 -11.61 -6.43
C ASP A 263 -0.85 -11.99 -4.96
N ILE A 264 0.23 -12.32 -4.27
CA ILE A 264 0.19 -12.79 -2.89
C ILE A 264 0.67 -11.74 -1.90
N HIS A 265 1.10 -10.57 -2.39
CA HIS A 265 1.54 -9.46 -1.55
C HIS A 265 1.24 -8.11 -2.23
N SER A 266 0.18 -7.46 -1.77
CA SER A 266 -0.26 -6.15 -2.27
C SER A 266 -1.23 -5.51 -1.28
N HIS A 267 -1.16 -4.19 -1.09
CA HIS A 267 -1.91 -3.41 -0.08
C HIS A 267 -3.05 -2.57 -0.66
N GLY A 268 -3.06 -2.31 -1.95
CA GLY A 268 -4.10 -1.48 -2.54
C GLY A 268 -3.85 -1.04 -3.98
N ALA A 269 -4.80 -0.31 -4.52
CA ALA A 269 -4.76 0.36 -5.83
C ALA A 269 -5.88 1.39 -5.96
N TRP A 270 -5.87 2.21 -7.00
CA TRP A 270 -6.92 3.17 -7.37
C TRP A 270 -7.35 4.10 -6.24
N GLY A 271 -6.39 4.50 -5.39
CA GLY A 271 -6.64 5.40 -4.26
C GLY A 271 -7.24 4.74 -3.02
N SER A 272 -7.30 3.40 -2.98
CA SER A 272 -7.91 2.62 -1.92
C SER A 272 -6.95 1.57 -1.38
N SER A 273 -7.03 1.28 -0.08
CA SER A 273 -6.28 0.23 0.61
C SER A 273 -7.20 -0.96 0.93
N PHE A 274 -6.62 -2.14 1.08
CA PHE A 274 -7.35 -3.30 1.63
C PHE A 274 -7.68 -3.14 3.12
N ASP A 275 -7.05 -2.18 3.80
CA ASP A 275 -7.38 -1.80 5.18
C ASP A 275 -8.59 -0.85 5.28
N ASP A 276 -9.12 -0.33 4.15
CA ASP A 276 -10.24 0.63 4.10
C ASP A 276 -11.63 -0.05 4.11
N GLY A 277 -11.71 -1.32 4.53
CA GLY A 277 -12.92 -2.09 4.60
C GLY A 277 -13.45 -2.55 3.23
N GLU A 278 -14.69 -3.04 3.16
CA GLU A 278 -15.29 -3.65 1.97
C GLU A 278 -15.20 -2.77 0.71
N LYS A 279 -15.51 -1.48 0.84
CA LYS A 279 -15.45 -0.54 -0.31
C LYS A 279 -14.02 -0.36 -0.81
N GLY A 280 -13.05 -0.24 0.10
CA GLY A 280 -11.64 -0.11 -0.25
C GLY A 280 -11.15 -1.37 -0.96
N ILE A 281 -11.45 -2.55 -0.40
CA ILE A 281 -11.12 -3.85 -1.00
C ILE A 281 -11.73 -3.95 -2.41
N THR A 282 -13.01 -3.63 -2.57
CA THR A 282 -13.72 -3.72 -3.85
C THR A 282 -13.07 -2.84 -4.92
N THR A 283 -12.72 -1.60 -4.57
CA THR A 283 -12.06 -0.65 -5.50
C THR A 283 -10.65 -1.10 -5.86
N ALA A 284 -9.83 -1.43 -4.86
CA ALA A 284 -8.44 -1.83 -5.09
C ALA A 284 -8.35 -3.14 -5.88
N ARG A 285 -9.23 -4.13 -5.59
CA ARG A 285 -9.32 -5.37 -6.37
C ARG A 285 -9.67 -5.11 -7.83
N ALA A 286 -10.62 -4.21 -8.11
CA ALA A 286 -10.97 -3.85 -9.47
C ALA A 286 -9.75 -3.25 -10.23
N GLY A 287 -8.96 -2.40 -9.56
CA GLY A 287 -7.74 -1.85 -10.13
C GLY A 287 -6.73 -2.93 -10.55
N HIS A 288 -6.47 -3.90 -9.70
CA HIS A 288 -5.59 -5.02 -10.04
C HIS A 288 -6.20 -5.94 -11.11
N MET A 289 -7.50 -6.20 -11.03
CA MET A 289 -8.23 -7.05 -11.97
C MET A 289 -8.21 -6.48 -13.39
N ALA A 290 -8.37 -5.17 -13.54
CA ALA A 290 -8.29 -4.49 -14.84
C ALA A 290 -6.95 -4.73 -15.55
N HIS A 291 -5.90 -5.07 -14.81
CA HIS A 291 -4.54 -5.37 -15.29
C HIS A 291 -4.16 -6.86 -15.20
N GLY A 292 -5.16 -7.75 -15.11
CA GLY A 292 -4.97 -9.19 -15.21
C GLY A 292 -4.64 -9.93 -13.92
N THR A 293 -4.61 -9.26 -12.76
CA THR A 293 -4.49 -9.96 -11.47
C THR A 293 -5.84 -10.55 -11.09
N THR A 294 -6.13 -11.76 -11.56
CA THR A 294 -7.43 -12.42 -11.35
C THR A 294 -7.62 -12.91 -9.93
N ARG A 295 -6.54 -13.29 -9.25
CA ARG A 295 -6.57 -13.82 -7.87
C ARG A 295 -5.60 -13.05 -6.99
N GLN A 296 -6.01 -12.78 -5.74
CA GLN A 296 -5.18 -12.02 -4.83
C GLN A 296 -5.33 -12.44 -3.37
N VAL A 297 -4.20 -12.53 -2.66
CA VAL A 297 -4.17 -12.54 -1.20
C VAL A 297 -4.00 -11.10 -0.74
N LEU A 298 -4.95 -10.59 0.05
CA LEU A 298 -5.03 -9.18 0.41
C LEU A 298 -4.09 -8.88 1.58
N SER A 299 -3.06 -8.05 1.35
CA SER A 299 -2.12 -7.66 2.42
C SER A 299 -2.71 -6.54 3.28
N LEU A 300 -2.85 -6.83 4.56
CA LEU A 300 -3.21 -5.88 5.60
C LEU A 300 -1.92 -5.41 6.28
N ILE A 301 -1.75 -4.10 6.36
CA ILE A 301 -0.54 -3.52 6.95
C ILE A 301 -0.57 -3.56 8.48
N THR A 302 0.60 -3.43 9.11
CA THR A 302 0.73 -3.27 10.56
C THR A 302 -0.17 -2.14 11.08
N ASN A 303 -1.09 -2.49 11.96
CA ASN A 303 -2.06 -1.64 12.62
C ASN A 303 -2.21 -2.08 14.10
N PRO A 304 -2.90 -1.32 14.97
CA PRO A 304 -3.33 -1.83 16.27
C PRO A 304 -4.08 -3.17 16.14
N ILE A 305 -3.84 -4.10 17.07
CA ILE A 305 -4.38 -5.48 16.99
C ILE A 305 -5.90 -5.53 16.79
N ASP A 306 -6.64 -4.62 17.43
CA ASP A 306 -8.10 -4.55 17.27
C ASP A 306 -8.52 -4.21 15.84
N VAL A 307 -7.76 -3.33 15.17
CA VAL A 307 -7.98 -2.96 13.76
C VAL A 307 -7.65 -4.13 12.85
N ILE A 308 -6.50 -4.81 13.07
CA ILE A 308 -6.11 -6.01 12.32
C ILE A 308 -7.21 -7.08 12.42
N CYS A 309 -7.70 -7.37 13.63
CA CYS A 309 -8.77 -8.34 13.83
C CYS A 309 -10.07 -7.95 13.11
N GLY A 310 -10.41 -6.66 13.09
CA GLY A 310 -11.57 -6.14 12.35
C GLY A 310 -11.41 -6.29 10.83
N ASN A 311 -10.23 -5.98 10.30
CA ASN A 311 -9.93 -6.10 8.87
C ASN A 311 -9.91 -7.57 8.41
N LEU A 312 -9.35 -8.49 9.23
CA LEU A 312 -9.42 -9.94 8.95
C LEU A 312 -10.86 -10.42 8.82
N LYS A 313 -11.72 -9.98 9.75
CA LYS A 313 -13.15 -10.33 9.67
C LYS A 313 -13.79 -9.78 8.39
N THR A 314 -13.49 -8.57 7.98
CA THR A 314 -14.00 -8.00 6.72
C THR A 314 -13.58 -8.86 5.52
N VAL A 315 -12.32 -9.28 5.44
CA VAL A 315 -11.85 -10.17 4.36
C VAL A 315 -12.59 -11.51 4.41
N HIS A 316 -12.71 -12.12 5.59
CA HIS A 316 -13.45 -13.37 5.78
C HIS A 316 -14.89 -13.25 5.27
N ASP A 317 -15.60 -12.19 5.66
CA ASP A 317 -17.02 -12.00 5.32
C ASP A 317 -17.23 -11.77 3.79
N MET A 318 -16.23 -11.23 3.08
CA MET A 318 -16.28 -10.99 1.63
C MET A 318 -15.97 -12.23 0.78
N MET A 319 -15.14 -13.16 1.26
CA MET A 319 -14.64 -14.29 0.46
C MET A 319 -15.72 -15.17 -0.19
N PRO A 320 -16.87 -15.48 0.46
CA PRO A 320 -17.89 -16.34 -0.13
C PRO A 320 -18.45 -15.83 -1.47
N ASP A 321 -18.56 -14.52 -1.63
CA ASP A 321 -19.14 -13.87 -2.81
C ASP A 321 -18.06 -13.33 -3.78
N ARG A 322 -16.78 -13.44 -3.42
CA ARG A 322 -15.64 -12.89 -4.14
C ARG A 322 -14.60 -13.97 -4.44
N PRO A 323 -14.78 -14.75 -5.52
CA PRO A 323 -13.85 -15.83 -5.90
C PRO A 323 -12.44 -15.33 -6.24
N ASP A 324 -12.28 -14.04 -6.51
CA ASP A 324 -11.02 -13.37 -6.78
C ASP A 324 -10.20 -13.08 -5.52
N ILE A 325 -10.79 -13.18 -4.32
CA ILE A 325 -10.12 -13.01 -3.03
C ILE A 325 -9.73 -14.38 -2.47
N LEU A 326 -8.42 -14.64 -2.39
CA LEU A 326 -7.87 -15.91 -1.89
C LEU A 326 -7.79 -15.96 -0.35
N GLY A 327 -7.84 -14.81 0.31
CA GLY A 327 -7.70 -14.64 1.74
C GLY A 327 -6.87 -13.42 2.09
N ALA A 328 -6.40 -13.36 3.36
CA ALA A 328 -5.60 -12.26 3.87
C ALA A 328 -4.11 -12.63 4.03
N HIS A 329 -3.25 -11.66 3.86
CA HIS A 329 -1.86 -11.65 4.31
C HIS A 329 -1.72 -10.57 5.40
N LEU A 330 -1.06 -10.88 6.49
CA LEU A 330 -0.65 -9.89 7.48
C LEU A 330 0.82 -9.55 7.28
N GLU A 331 1.12 -8.34 6.86
CA GLU A 331 2.48 -7.83 6.88
C GLU A 331 2.77 -7.17 8.23
N GLY A 332 3.26 -7.98 9.14
CA GLY A 332 3.39 -7.67 10.56
C GLY A 332 2.13 -8.03 11.37
N PRO A 333 2.02 -7.55 12.62
CA PRO A 333 2.84 -6.55 13.32
C PRO A 333 4.12 -7.11 13.97
N PHE A 334 4.51 -8.32 13.67
CA PHE A 334 5.63 -9.05 14.26
C PHE A 334 6.93 -8.83 13.47
N LEU A 335 7.32 -7.57 13.30
CA LEU A 335 8.45 -7.14 12.49
C LEU A 335 9.59 -6.59 13.35
N ALA A 336 10.84 -6.76 12.89
CA ALA A 336 12.00 -6.22 13.59
C ALA A 336 12.08 -4.70 13.48
N MET A 337 12.18 -3.99 14.58
CA MET A 337 12.27 -2.53 14.61
C MET A 337 13.32 -1.95 13.66
N PRO A 338 14.57 -2.50 13.53
CA PRO A 338 15.57 -2.00 12.59
C PRO A 338 15.19 -2.20 11.12
N ARG A 339 14.26 -3.11 10.82
CA ARG A 339 13.82 -3.51 9.48
C ARG A 339 12.34 -3.22 9.23
N LYS A 340 11.77 -2.35 10.02
CA LYS A 340 10.34 -2.02 9.95
C LYS A 340 9.87 -1.43 8.60
N GLY A 341 10.77 -0.92 7.77
CA GLY A 341 10.37 -0.27 6.51
C GLY A 341 9.35 0.85 6.73
N ALA A 342 8.25 0.79 5.99
CA ALA A 342 7.14 1.74 6.04
C ALA A 342 6.01 1.33 7.01
N HIS A 343 6.35 0.68 8.12
CA HIS A 343 5.37 0.34 9.17
C HIS A 343 5.44 1.31 10.35
N ASP A 344 4.28 1.55 11.00
CA ASP A 344 4.21 2.38 12.20
C ASP A 344 4.93 1.68 13.38
N PRO A 345 6.04 2.24 13.89
CA PRO A 345 6.78 1.63 14.99
C PRO A 345 5.97 1.48 16.28
N ASN A 346 4.88 2.26 16.45
CA ASN A 346 4.03 2.18 17.64
C ASN A 346 3.10 0.97 17.62
N CYS A 347 2.91 0.33 16.46
CA CYS A 347 2.06 -0.84 16.28
C CYS A 347 2.85 -2.15 16.22
N LEU A 348 4.20 -2.09 16.22
CA LEU A 348 5.03 -3.29 16.25
C LEU A 348 5.00 -3.91 17.65
N VAL A 349 4.80 -5.21 17.71
CA VAL A 349 4.71 -5.98 18.96
C VAL A 349 5.38 -7.35 18.81
N ASP A 350 5.76 -7.96 19.94
CA ASP A 350 6.25 -9.33 19.95
C ASP A 350 5.11 -10.34 19.76
N PRO A 351 5.33 -11.45 19.04
CA PRO A 351 4.33 -12.47 18.76
C PRO A 351 4.04 -13.37 19.97
N THR A 352 3.44 -12.80 21.01
CA THR A 352 3.06 -13.58 22.20
C THR A 352 2.00 -14.65 21.86
N PRO A 353 1.96 -15.79 22.58
CA PRO A 353 0.97 -16.82 22.35
C PRO A 353 -0.48 -16.35 22.33
N ASP A 354 -0.82 -15.38 23.19
CA ASP A 354 -2.18 -14.82 23.27
C ASP A 354 -2.54 -13.99 22.04
N LEU A 355 -1.60 -13.16 21.55
CA LEU A 355 -1.81 -12.37 20.32
C LEU A 355 -1.95 -13.27 19.10
N VAL A 356 -1.11 -14.30 18.98
CA VAL A 356 -1.20 -15.29 17.89
C VAL A 356 -2.56 -15.98 17.89
N SER A 357 -3.04 -16.45 19.07
CA SER A 357 -4.37 -17.07 19.17
C SER A 357 -5.47 -16.10 18.76
N ARG A 358 -5.44 -14.87 19.28
CA ARG A 358 -6.44 -13.84 18.99
C ARG A 358 -6.54 -13.52 17.49
N MET A 359 -5.40 -13.43 16.80
CA MET A 359 -5.37 -13.16 15.37
C MET A 359 -5.90 -14.35 14.56
N LEU A 360 -5.55 -15.59 14.94
CA LEU A 360 -6.08 -16.80 14.31
C LEU A 360 -7.59 -16.93 14.51
N ASP A 361 -8.10 -16.64 15.73
CA ASP A 361 -9.53 -16.65 16.03
C ASP A 361 -10.29 -15.60 15.21
N ALA A 362 -9.73 -14.39 15.07
CA ALA A 362 -10.34 -13.31 14.29
C ALA A 362 -10.33 -13.59 12.78
N ALA A 363 -9.33 -14.33 12.30
CA ALA A 363 -9.20 -14.68 10.89
C ALA A 363 -10.20 -15.74 10.45
N ASP A 364 -10.65 -16.61 11.35
CA ASP A 364 -11.59 -17.71 11.09
C ASP A 364 -11.29 -18.46 9.78
N GLY A 365 -10.00 -18.78 9.56
CA GLY A 365 -9.51 -19.48 8.37
C GLY A 365 -9.25 -18.63 7.12
N CYS A 366 -9.50 -17.32 7.11
CA CYS A 366 -9.18 -16.47 5.95
C CYS A 366 -7.70 -16.07 5.85
N LEU A 367 -6.93 -16.13 6.95
CA LEU A 367 -5.51 -15.79 6.94
C LEU A 367 -4.71 -16.84 6.18
N ARG A 368 -4.05 -16.43 5.09
CA ARG A 368 -3.21 -17.30 4.25
C ARG A 368 -1.73 -17.15 4.53
N GLN A 369 -1.30 -15.92 4.78
CA GLN A 369 0.11 -15.58 4.96
C GLN A 369 0.28 -14.64 6.13
N ILE A 370 1.43 -14.74 6.81
CA ILE A 370 1.88 -13.74 7.78
C ILE A 370 3.39 -13.54 7.69
N THR A 371 3.83 -12.30 7.53
CA THR A 371 5.24 -11.94 7.58
C THR A 371 5.69 -11.74 9.02
N ILE A 372 6.74 -12.47 9.42
CA ILE A 372 7.29 -12.49 10.79
C ILE A 372 8.81 -12.39 10.74
N ALA A 373 9.38 -11.57 11.63
CA ALA A 373 10.80 -11.56 11.95
C ALA A 373 11.14 -12.71 12.92
N PRO A 374 11.87 -13.76 12.51
CA PRO A 374 12.09 -14.96 13.30
C PRO A 374 12.94 -14.74 14.55
N GLU A 375 13.74 -13.67 14.61
CA GLU A 375 14.60 -13.29 15.74
C GLU A 375 13.84 -12.66 16.92
N LEU A 376 12.59 -12.27 16.74
CA LEU A 376 11.77 -11.68 17.82
C LEU A 376 11.56 -12.68 18.95
N PRO A 377 11.37 -12.19 20.19
CA PRO A 377 10.88 -13.02 21.29
C PRO A 377 9.64 -13.81 20.86
N HIS A 378 9.63 -15.12 21.04
CA HIS A 378 8.58 -16.06 20.58
C HIS A 378 8.42 -16.17 19.05
N GLY A 379 9.27 -15.54 18.22
CA GLY A 379 9.12 -15.52 16.76
C GLY A 379 9.08 -16.93 16.14
N ILE A 380 10.01 -17.80 16.49
CA ILE A 380 10.06 -19.19 16.01
C ILE A 380 8.82 -20.01 16.46
N ASP A 381 8.36 -19.80 17.69
CA ASP A 381 7.17 -20.51 18.19
C ASP A 381 5.88 -19.99 17.51
N ALA A 382 5.82 -18.70 17.23
CA ALA A 382 4.72 -18.11 16.48
C ALA A 382 4.68 -18.66 15.03
N ILE A 383 5.82 -18.72 14.34
CA ILE A 383 5.93 -19.35 13.01
C ILE A 383 5.35 -20.76 13.04
N ARG A 384 5.76 -21.59 14.00
CA ARG A 384 5.25 -22.96 14.15
C ARG A 384 3.74 -22.99 14.41
N ARG A 385 3.21 -22.08 15.21
CA ARG A 385 1.77 -22.04 15.52
C ARG A 385 0.92 -21.64 14.32
N PHE A 386 1.33 -20.62 13.56
CA PHE A 386 0.66 -20.24 12.33
C PHE A 386 0.71 -21.36 11.29
N PHE A 387 1.87 -22.01 11.11
CA PHE A 387 2.00 -23.17 10.23
C PHE A 387 1.04 -24.31 10.60
N LEU A 388 0.96 -24.66 11.88
CA LEU A 388 0.05 -25.71 12.38
C LEU A 388 -1.43 -25.34 12.22
N ALA A 389 -1.74 -24.05 12.16
CA ALA A 389 -3.09 -23.54 11.90
C ALA A 389 -3.41 -23.43 10.38
N GLY A 390 -2.50 -23.87 9.50
CA GLY A 390 -2.70 -23.85 8.04
C GLY A 390 -2.40 -22.49 7.38
N VAL A 391 -1.82 -21.55 8.12
CA VAL A 391 -1.28 -20.29 7.58
C VAL A 391 0.14 -20.53 7.09
N VAL A 392 0.57 -19.92 6.00
CA VAL A 392 1.96 -19.95 5.51
C VAL A 392 2.74 -18.77 6.13
N PRO A 393 3.63 -19.02 7.12
CA PRO A 393 4.47 -17.95 7.63
C PRO A 393 5.53 -17.58 6.59
N ALA A 394 5.84 -16.30 6.51
CA ALA A 394 6.87 -15.73 5.66
C ALA A 394 7.96 -15.07 6.53
N VAL A 395 9.23 -15.35 6.22
CA VAL A 395 10.37 -14.66 6.84
C VAL A 395 10.61 -13.36 6.10
N GLY A 396 10.45 -12.23 6.78
CA GLY A 396 10.66 -10.90 6.22
C GLY A 396 10.66 -9.81 7.28
N HIS A 397 10.99 -8.59 6.89
CA HIS A 397 11.15 -7.47 7.80
C HIS A 397 12.00 -7.82 9.03
N CYS A 398 13.10 -8.53 8.79
CA CYS A 398 13.90 -9.17 9.82
C CYS A 398 15.37 -8.73 9.78
N ASP A 399 15.98 -8.66 10.95
CA ASP A 399 17.42 -8.47 11.11
C ASP A 399 18.15 -9.81 11.37
N ALA A 400 17.46 -10.92 11.00
CA ALA A 400 17.92 -12.28 11.19
C ALA A 400 19.25 -12.55 10.45
N ASP A 401 20.14 -13.27 11.11
CA ASP A 401 21.27 -13.93 10.48
C ASP A 401 20.80 -15.22 9.75
N TYR A 402 21.73 -15.85 9.03
CA TYR A 402 21.47 -17.08 8.32
C TYR A 402 20.91 -18.20 9.22
N GLN A 403 21.48 -18.39 10.42
CA GLN A 403 21.08 -19.47 11.33
C GLN A 403 19.68 -19.23 11.91
N THR A 404 19.35 -18.01 12.21
CA THR A 404 18.03 -17.62 12.73
C THR A 404 16.95 -17.75 11.66
N ALA A 405 17.23 -17.30 10.44
CA ALA A 405 16.33 -17.48 9.31
C ALA A 405 16.10 -18.97 9.01
N ARG A 406 17.17 -19.79 9.03
CA ARG A 406 17.09 -21.25 8.86
C ARG A 406 16.15 -21.89 9.88
N LYS A 407 16.25 -21.50 11.16
CA LYS A 407 15.31 -21.98 12.19
C LYS A 407 13.86 -21.57 11.90
N GLY A 408 13.63 -20.40 11.31
CA GLY A 408 12.30 -19.95 10.87
C GLY A 408 11.72 -20.88 9.79
N PHE A 409 12.52 -21.22 8.76
CA PHE A 409 12.10 -22.17 7.72
C PHE A 409 11.93 -23.59 8.26
N ASP A 410 12.80 -24.04 9.14
CA ASP A 410 12.68 -25.35 9.83
C ASP A 410 11.42 -25.41 10.74
N ALA A 411 10.96 -24.28 11.26
CA ALA A 411 9.73 -24.18 12.04
C ALA A 411 8.44 -24.18 11.19
N GLY A 412 8.55 -24.08 9.87
CA GLY A 412 7.43 -24.17 8.93
C GLY A 412 7.19 -22.93 8.08
N ALA A 413 8.06 -21.90 8.12
CA ALA A 413 7.95 -20.81 7.18
C ALA A 413 8.16 -21.31 5.75
N GLY A 414 7.25 -20.96 4.84
CA GLY A 414 7.22 -21.41 3.45
C GLY A 414 7.48 -20.31 2.43
N ILE A 415 7.61 -19.07 2.89
CA ILE A 415 7.82 -17.90 2.02
C ILE A 415 8.95 -17.04 2.58
N MET A 416 9.74 -16.43 1.69
CA MET A 416 10.57 -15.26 1.98
C MET A 416 9.90 -14.02 1.42
N THR A 417 9.55 -13.08 2.28
CA THR A 417 8.89 -11.83 1.89
C THR A 417 9.86 -10.95 1.11
N HIS A 418 9.44 -10.41 -0.04
CA HIS A 418 10.10 -9.44 -0.93
C HIS A 418 11.65 -9.43 -0.81
N MET A 419 12.28 -10.52 -1.23
CA MET A 419 13.74 -10.74 -1.18
C MET A 419 14.54 -9.46 -1.50
N PHE A 420 15.56 -9.20 -0.72
CA PHE A 420 16.46 -8.02 -0.68
C PHE A 420 15.89 -6.81 0.07
N ASN A 421 14.59 -6.68 0.27
CA ASN A 421 13.98 -5.50 0.90
C ASN A 421 13.74 -5.75 2.40
N ALA A 422 13.99 -4.74 3.22
CA ALA A 422 13.80 -4.77 4.68
C ALA A 422 14.45 -6.00 5.39
N MET A 423 15.63 -6.44 4.93
CA MET A 423 16.39 -7.55 5.50
C MET A 423 17.90 -7.34 5.33
N ASN A 424 18.70 -8.22 5.94
CA ASN A 424 20.14 -8.24 5.72
C ASN A 424 20.45 -8.74 4.31
N GLY A 425 21.28 -8.00 3.57
CA GLY A 425 21.69 -8.36 2.21
C GLY A 425 22.73 -9.47 2.18
N LEU A 426 23.06 -9.95 0.97
CA LEU A 426 24.09 -10.95 0.73
C LEU A 426 25.49 -10.39 1.05
N HIS A 427 26.13 -10.90 2.09
CA HIS A 427 27.51 -10.60 2.41
C HIS A 427 28.29 -11.89 2.68
N HIS A 428 29.52 -11.98 2.19
CA HIS A 428 30.30 -13.21 2.18
C HIS A 428 30.68 -13.78 3.57
N ARG A 429 30.59 -13.00 4.64
CA ARG A 429 30.83 -13.41 6.03
C ARG A 429 29.62 -13.26 6.94
N ASP A 430 28.60 -12.57 6.46
CA ASP A 430 27.33 -12.35 7.15
C ASP A 430 26.20 -12.41 6.09
N PRO A 431 25.85 -13.64 5.64
CA PRO A 431 25.05 -13.81 4.44
C PRO A 431 23.56 -13.45 4.61
N GLY A 432 23.10 -13.18 5.83
CA GLY A 432 21.71 -12.84 6.09
C GLY A 432 20.73 -13.99 5.82
N PRO A 433 19.43 -13.69 5.68
CA PRO A 433 18.38 -14.72 5.55
C PRO A 433 18.28 -15.32 4.14
N ILE A 434 18.76 -14.62 3.10
CA ILE A 434 18.55 -15.03 1.71
C ILE A 434 19.12 -16.42 1.38
N PRO A 435 20.36 -16.77 1.73
CA PRO A 435 20.87 -18.11 1.45
C PRO A 435 20.07 -19.21 2.16
N ALA A 436 19.55 -18.96 3.35
CA ALA A 436 18.72 -19.93 4.06
C ALA A 436 17.41 -20.25 3.30
N ALA A 437 16.78 -19.25 2.65
CA ALA A 437 15.63 -19.45 1.80
C ALA A 437 15.99 -20.15 0.47
N VAL A 438 17.13 -19.78 -0.13
CA VAL A 438 17.60 -20.37 -1.40
C VAL A 438 17.92 -21.86 -1.23
N GLU A 439 18.53 -22.25 -0.13
CA GLU A 439 18.91 -23.64 0.16
C GLU A 439 17.70 -24.54 0.49
N ASP A 440 16.58 -23.98 0.93
CA ASP A 440 15.38 -24.75 1.23
C ASP A 440 14.42 -24.79 0.00
N PRO A 441 14.29 -25.94 -0.67
CA PRO A 441 13.48 -26.05 -1.89
C PRO A 441 11.97 -25.88 -1.65
N ARG A 442 11.50 -25.87 -0.38
CA ARG A 442 10.11 -25.66 -0.01
C ARG A 442 9.73 -24.18 -0.01
N VAL A 443 10.73 -23.29 0.07
CA VAL A 443 10.51 -21.85 0.25
C VAL A 443 10.25 -21.17 -1.09
N THR A 444 9.10 -20.53 -1.23
CA THR A 444 8.80 -19.58 -2.29
C THR A 444 9.43 -18.24 -1.95
N ILE A 445 9.96 -17.56 -2.95
CA ILE A 445 10.69 -16.29 -2.76
C ILE A 445 9.94 -15.18 -3.48
N GLU A 446 9.36 -14.25 -2.73
CA GLU A 446 8.73 -13.06 -3.30
C GLU A 446 9.78 -12.09 -3.86
N LEU A 447 9.46 -11.46 -4.99
CA LEU A 447 10.33 -10.50 -5.65
C LEU A 447 9.52 -9.36 -6.30
N ILE A 448 9.86 -8.11 -5.97
CA ILE A 448 9.27 -6.91 -6.56
C ILE A 448 10.11 -6.52 -7.78
N ASN A 449 9.54 -6.64 -9.00
CA ASN A 449 10.22 -6.36 -10.26
C ASN A 449 9.77 -5.02 -10.88
N ASP A 450 9.91 -3.93 -10.13
CA ASP A 450 9.55 -2.57 -10.58
C ASP A 450 10.74 -1.75 -11.12
N GLY A 451 11.98 -2.29 -11.03
CA GLY A 451 13.22 -1.61 -11.39
C GLY A 451 13.71 -0.59 -10.36
N PHE A 452 13.00 -0.44 -9.25
CA PHE A 452 13.31 0.49 -8.18
C PHE A 452 13.67 -0.21 -6.87
N HIS A 453 12.83 -1.13 -6.39
CA HIS A 453 13.10 -1.94 -5.20
C HIS A 453 14.30 -2.86 -5.39
N VAL A 454 14.42 -3.46 -6.58
CA VAL A 454 15.47 -4.41 -6.91
C VAL A 454 16.07 -4.06 -8.27
N GLN A 455 17.38 -3.86 -8.33
CA GLN A 455 18.08 -3.57 -9.59
C GLN A 455 18.10 -4.80 -10.49
N ASP A 456 18.09 -4.59 -11.80
CA ASP A 456 18.00 -5.63 -12.84
C ASP A 456 18.96 -6.81 -12.68
N PRO A 457 20.26 -6.60 -12.37
CA PRO A 457 21.17 -7.72 -12.16
C PRO A 457 20.78 -8.59 -10.95
N MET A 458 20.14 -7.99 -9.93
CA MET A 458 19.70 -8.70 -8.74
C MET A 458 18.41 -9.47 -8.98
N VAL A 459 17.50 -8.97 -9.82
CA VAL A 459 16.33 -9.74 -10.30
C VAL A 459 16.80 -11.00 -11.03
N LYS A 460 17.72 -10.86 -11.99
CA LYS A 460 18.31 -12.00 -12.73
C LYS A 460 19.04 -12.98 -11.81
N LEU A 461 19.76 -12.46 -10.81
CA LEU A 461 20.41 -13.29 -9.79
C LEU A 461 19.38 -14.11 -9.02
N GLY A 462 18.26 -13.50 -8.60
CA GLY A 462 17.17 -14.17 -7.92
C GLY A 462 16.64 -15.38 -8.69
N PHE A 463 16.33 -15.21 -9.98
CA PHE A 463 15.91 -16.31 -10.86
C PHE A 463 16.97 -17.42 -10.97
N GLY A 464 18.26 -17.04 -11.03
CA GLY A 464 19.35 -18.01 -11.07
C GLY A 464 19.55 -18.77 -9.76
N LEU A 465 19.30 -18.13 -8.60
CA LEU A 465 19.44 -18.75 -7.28
C LEU A 465 18.26 -19.66 -6.93
N ALA A 466 17.06 -19.34 -7.37
CA ALA A 466 15.84 -20.04 -6.99
C ALA A 466 14.93 -20.33 -8.22
N PRO A 467 15.40 -21.15 -9.20
CA PRO A 467 14.60 -21.49 -10.37
C PRO A 467 13.24 -22.09 -9.95
N HIS A 468 12.16 -21.67 -10.65
CA HIS A 468 10.77 -22.10 -10.40
C HIS A 468 10.22 -21.81 -8.98
N ARG A 469 10.89 -20.95 -8.20
CA ARG A 469 10.47 -20.57 -6.84
C ARG A 469 10.32 -19.07 -6.64
N ILE A 470 10.60 -18.26 -7.67
CA ILE A 470 10.34 -16.82 -7.62
C ILE A 470 8.85 -16.60 -7.81
N ALA A 471 8.23 -15.87 -6.90
CA ALA A 471 6.89 -15.31 -7.05
C ALA A 471 7.01 -13.80 -7.24
N PHE A 472 6.58 -13.28 -8.38
CA PHE A 472 6.42 -11.85 -8.52
C PHE A 472 5.27 -11.38 -7.61
N VAL A 473 5.57 -10.36 -6.82
CA VAL A 473 4.60 -9.64 -6.01
C VAL A 473 4.68 -8.16 -6.33
N THR A 474 3.60 -7.46 -6.12
CA THR A 474 3.59 -6.03 -6.39
C THR A 474 4.04 -5.21 -5.19
N ASP A 475 3.68 -5.60 -3.99
CA ASP A 475 3.77 -4.74 -2.81
C ASP A 475 3.14 -3.35 -3.09
N ALA A 476 2.08 -3.38 -3.93
CA ALA A 476 1.39 -2.21 -4.44
C ALA A 476 0.59 -1.53 -3.34
N MET A 477 0.64 -0.20 -3.29
CA MET A 477 -0.13 0.58 -2.33
C MET A 477 -1.24 1.38 -3.02
N ALA A 478 -2.04 2.13 -2.25
CA ALA A 478 -3.19 2.87 -2.75
C ALA A 478 -2.90 3.76 -3.98
N ALA A 479 -1.65 4.20 -4.18
CA ALA A 479 -1.27 5.01 -5.34
C ALA A 479 -1.14 4.24 -6.66
N THR A 480 -1.24 2.90 -6.62
CA THR A 480 -1.10 2.07 -7.82
C THR A 480 -2.13 2.44 -8.87
N ASP A 481 -1.64 2.62 -10.11
CA ASP A 481 -2.40 3.14 -11.25
C ASP A 481 -3.12 4.47 -10.95
N CYS A 482 -2.48 5.32 -10.16
CA CYS A 482 -2.90 6.67 -9.84
C CYS A 482 -1.83 7.69 -10.25
N PRO A 483 -2.20 8.97 -10.46
CA PRO A 483 -1.23 10.04 -10.67
C PRO A 483 -0.27 10.19 -9.48
N ASP A 484 0.90 10.76 -9.74
CA ASP A 484 1.81 11.20 -8.67
C ASP A 484 1.08 12.11 -7.69
N GLY A 485 1.44 12.03 -6.41
CA GLY A 485 0.78 12.83 -5.39
C GLY A 485 0.98 12.30 -3.99
N HIS A 486 0.13 12.75 -3.08
CA HIS A 486 0.15 12.36 -1.67
C HIS A 486 -0.89 11.28 -1.40
N TYR A 487 -0.48 10.21 -0.73
CA TYR A 487 -1.32 9.05 -0.39
C TYR A 487 -1.07 8.62 1.05
N LEU A 488 -1.80 7.62 1.49
CA LEU A 488 -1.59 6.98 2.79
C LEU A 488 -1.20 5.52 2.60
N LEU A 489 -0.35 5.02 3.49
CA LEU A 489 -0.11 3.61 3.70
C LEU A 489 -0.36 3.32 5.19
N GLY A 490 -1.51 2.74 5.52
CA GLY A 490 -2.03 2.74 6.89
C GLY A 490 -2.18 4.18 7.41
N ALA A 491 -1.55 4.49 8.55
CA ALA A 491 -1.55 5.83 9.14
C ALA A 491 -0.37 6.72 8.65
N LEU A 492 0.46 6.24 7.74
CA LEU A 492 1.69 6.92 7.32
C LEU A 492 1.49 7.71 6.02
N ASP A 493 1.98 8.95 6.01
CA ASP A 493 1.98 9.82 4.84
C ASP A 493 3.04 9.38 3.81
N VAL A 494 2.61 9.22 2.56
CA VAL A 494 3.45 8.77 1.42
C VAL A 494 3.37 9.79 0.29
N ASP A 495 4.52 10.23 -0.19
CA ASP A 495 4.64 11.01 -1.41
C ASP A 495 5.03 10.10 -2.57
N VAL A 496 4.27 10.16 -3.68
CA VAL A 496 4.59 9.46 -4.92
C VAL A 496 5.10 10.47 -5.94
N ARG A 497 6.28 10.20 -6.50
CA ARG A 497 6.90 11.02 -7.56
C ARG A 497 7.55 10.11 -8.59
N ASP A 498 7.29 10.38 -9.85
CA ASP A 498 7.78 9.54 -10.96
C ASP A 498 7.41 8.06 -10.76
N GLY A 499 6.23 7.80 -10.19
CA GLY A 499 5.75 6.46 -9.84
C GLY A 499 6.42 5.80 -8.61
N HIS A 500 7.30 6.50 -7.89
CA HIS A 500 8.01 5.95 -6.74
C HIS A 500 7.40 6.44 -5.42
N ALA A 501 6.91 5.51 -4.62
CA ALA A 501 6.30 5.78 -3.33
C ALA A 501 7.34 5.86 -2.20
N ARG A 502 7.32 6.94 -1.42
CA ARG A 502 8.23 7.17 -0.30
C ARG A 502 7.50 7.77 0.89
N LEU A 503 7.88 7.36 2.09
CA LEU A 503 7.39 8.00 3.32
C LEU A 503 7.75 9.48 3.33
N ALA A 504 6.77 10.34 3.52
CA ALA A 504 6.98 11.78 3.63
C ALA A 504 7.85 12.19 4.82
N SER A 505 7.89 11.35 5.87
CA SER A 505 8.63 11.62 7.11
C SER A 505 10.15 11.46 7.00
N ASN A 506 10.64 10.49 6.21
CA ASN A 506 12.06 10.12 6.16
C ASN A 506 12.58 9.67 4.79
N GLY A 507 11.71 9.61 3.77
CA GLY A 507 12.07 9.23 2.40
C GLY A 507 12.29 7.73 2.19
N ALA A 508 12.00 6.87 3.17
CA ALA A 508 12.07 5.42 2.99
C ALA A 508 11.06 4.97 1.93
N ILE A 509 11.38 3.91 1.18
CA ILE A 509 10.47 3.31 0.22
C ILE A 509 9.23 2.80 0.98
N ALA A 510 8.04 2.97 0.41
CA ALA A 510 6.76 2.74 1.09
C ALA A 510 5.80 1.97 0.18
N GLY A 511 6.02 0.66 0.02
CA GLY A 511 5.37 -0.14 -0.99
C GLY A 511 5.69 0.32 -2.41
N SER A 512 4.96 -0.15 -3.38
CA SER A 512 5.16 0.18 -4.80
C SER A 512 3.89 0.77 -5.45
N THR A 513 4.03 1.15 -6.71
CA THR A 513 2.92 1.43 -7.64
C THR A 513 2.88 0.40 -8.78
N LEU A 514 3.51 -0.75 -8.57
CA LEU A 514 3.67 -1.81 -9.56
C LEU A 514 2.34 -2.54 -9.81
N LEU A 515 2.13 -2.96 -11.04
CA LEU A 515 1.13 -3.93 -11.46
C LEU A 515 1.83 -5.22 -11.90
N LEU A 516 1.26 -6.41 -11.67
CA LEU A 516 1.87 -7.66 -12.14
C LEU A 516 2.07 -7.71 -13.67
N GLU A 517 1.17 -7.10 -14.43
CA GLU A 517 1.33 -6.89 -15.86
C GLU A 517 2.69 -6.24 -16.18
N LYS A 518 3.06 -5.22 -15.43
CA LYS A 518 4.35 -4.51 -15.60
C LYS A 518 5.53 -5.36 -15.13
N ALA A 519 5.38 -6.10 -14.03
CA ALA A 519 6.43 -7.01 -13.58
C ALA A 519 6.75 -8.07 -14.64
N VAL A 520 5.73 -8.67 -15.25
CA VAL A 520 5.89 -9.68 -16.31
C VAL A 520 6.45 -9.07 -17.59
N SER A 521 5.84 -7.97 -18.10
CA SER A 521 6.32 -7.32 -19.32
C SER A 521 7.77 -6.86 -19.20
N ARG A 522 8.15 -6.28 -18.07
CA ARG A 522 9.52 -5.87 -17.77
C ARG A 522 10.49 -7.07 -17.74
N ALA A 523 10.10 -8.17 -17.10
CA ALA A 523 10.91 -9.38 -17.06
C ALA A 523 11.22 -9.90 -18.47
N VAL A 524 10.23 -9.96 -19.36
CA VAL A 524 10.36 -10.48 -20.71
C VAL A 524 11.09 -9.48 -21.62
N LEU A 525 10.63 -8.23 -21.68
CA LEU A 525 11.05 -7.26 -22.70
C LEU A 525 12.37 -6.55 -22.35
N GLU A 526 12.60 -6.26 -21.07
CA GLU A 526 13.76 -5.49 -20.63
C GLU A 526 14.86 -6.38 -20.04
N LEU A 527 14.48 -7.38 -19.25
CA LEU A 527 15.44 -8.23 -18.57
C LEU A 527 15.82 -9.47 -19.38
N GLY A 528 15.06 -9.84 -20.43
CA GLY A 528 15.30 -11.04 -21.24
C GLY A 528 15.12 -12.33 -20.43
N ILE A 529 14.31 -12.33 -19.38
CA ILE A 529 13.88 -13.53 -18.69
C ILE A 529 12.93 -14.29 -19.64
N SER A 530 13.02 -15.61 -19.64
CA SER A 530 12.15 -16.45 -20.47
C SER A 530 10.67 -16.10 -20.22
N PRO A 531 9.84 -15.95 -21.26
CA PRO A 531 8.39 -15.76 -21.08
C PRO A 531 7.75 -16.81 -20.19
N VAL A 532 8.20 -18.06 -20.25
CA VAL A 532 7.71 -19.16 -19.41
C VAL A 532 8.02 -18.90 -17.95
N ASP A 533 9.26 -18.53 -17.62
CA ASP A 533 9.67 -18.27 -16.23
C ASP A 533 8.99 -17.02 -15.68
N ALA A 534 8.83 -15.97 -16.49
CA ALA A 534 8.17 -14.73 -16.09
C ALA A 534 6.67 -14.94 -15.80
N VAL A 535 5.99 -15.72 -16.65
CA VAL A 535 4.57 -16.09 -16.43
C VAL A 535 4.44 -17.05 -15.25
N GLU A 536 5.31 -18.05 -15.11
CA GLU A 536 5.31 -18.95 -13.96
C GLU A 536 5.43 -18.17 -12.65
N ALA A 537 6.32 -17.17 -12.59
CA ALA A 537 6.53 -16.33 -11.41
C ALA A 537 5.30 -15.48 -11.04
N ALA A 538 4.42 -15.17 -11.99
CA ALA A 538 3.18 -14.40 -11.75
C ALA A 538 1.91 -15.29 -11.64
N THR A 539 2.02 -16.60 -11.80
CA THR A 539 0.85 -17.50 -11.89
C THR A 539 1.01 -18.75 -11.03
N LEU A 540 1.74 -19.76 -11.52
CA LEU A 540 1.84 -21.07 -10.87
C LEU A 540 2.64 -21.03 -9.57
N THR A 541 3.75 -20.31 -9.52
CA THR A 541 4.59 -20.24 -8.31
C THR A 541 3.84 -19.64 -7.13
N PRO A 542 3.20 -18.44 -7.22
CA PRO A 542 2.40 -17.92 -6.12
C PRO A 542 1.19 -18.80 -5.78
N ALA A 543 0.54 -19.43 -6.77
CA ALA A 543 -0.55 -20.38 -6.49
C ALA A 543 -0.07 -21.61 -5.70
N ARG A 544 1.10 -22.15 -6.06
CA ARG A 544 1.73 -23.32 -5.41
C ARG A 544 2.11 -23.05 -3.96
N ALA A 545 2.50 -21.81 -3.62
CA ALA A 545 2.86 -21.41 -2.26
C ALA A 545 1.74 -21.72 -1.23
N PHE A 546 0.49 -21.74 -1.68
CA PHE A 546 -0.71 -22.01 -0.85
C PHE A 546 -1.42 -23.31 -1.23
N GLY A 547 -0.88 -24.11 -2.15
CA GLY A 547 -1.52 -25.33 -2.64
C GLY A 547 -2.74 -25.09 -3.54
N PHE A 548 -2.91 -23.86 -4.08
CA PHE A 548 -3.98 -23.53 -5.02
C PHE A 548 -3.74 -24.08 -6.44
N ASP A 549 -2.55 -24.63 -6.69
CA ASP A 549 -2.24 -25.40 -7.91
C ASP A 549 -2.91 -26.78 -7.93
N ARG A 550 -3.66 -27.12 -6.89
CA ARG A 550 -4.45 -28.35 -6.73
C ARG A 550 -5.88 -28.00 -6.38
N ARG A 551 -6.77 -29.00 -6.52
CA ARG A 551 -8.16 -28.84 -6.11
C ARG A 551 -8.25 -28.56 -4.61
N ASN A 552 -8.96 -27.48 -4.25
CA ASN A 552 -9.11 -27.00 -2.88
C ASN A 552 -10.48 -26.31 -2.71
N ASP A 553 -10.86 -26.08 -1.45
CA ASP A 553 -12.18 -25.50 -1.13
C ASP A 553 -12.24 -23.98 -1.33
N VAL A 554 -11.10 -23.29 -1.53
CA VAL A 554 -11.05 -21.82 -1.70
C VAL A 554 -11.36 -21.42 -3.13
N THR A 555 -10.68 -22.04 -4.09
CA THR A 555 -10.81 -21.72 -5.52
C THR A 555 -11.75 -22.66 -6.26
N GLY A 556 -12.11 -23.80 -5.67
CA GLY A 556 -12.89 -24.86 -6.28
C GLY A 556 -12.11 -25.66 -7.35
N PHE A 557 -11.41 -24.95 -8.23
CA PHE A 557 -10.54 -25.48 -9.27
C PHE A 557 -9.08 -25.06 -9.01
N PRO A 558 -8.08 -25.85 -9.43
CA PRO A 558 -6.70 -25.39 -9.46
C PRO A 558 -6.54 -24.11 -10.27
N ILE A 559 -5.56 -23.26 -9.90
CA ILE A 559 -5.21 -22.03 -10.62
C ILE A 559 -3.72 -22.01 -11.00
N GLY A 560 -3.35 -21.15 -11.95
CA GLY A 560 -1.96 -20.90 -12.35
C GLY A 560 -1.49 -21.61 -13.61
N LEU A 561 -2.33 -22.43 -14.26
CA LEU A 561 -2.05 -23.04 -15.56
C LEU A 561 -3.26 -22.93 -16.51
N LEU A 562 -3.00 -22.96 -17.81
CA LEU A 562 -4.00 -23.14 -18.86
C LEU A 562 -4.14 -24.62 -19.20
N ALA A 563 -4.66 -25.43 -18.26
CA ALA A 563 -4.76 -26.87 -18.40
C ALA A 563 -6.19 -27.37 -18.14
N PRO A 564 -6.59 -28.51 -18.73
CA PRO A 564 -7.89 -29.13 -18.41
C PRO A 564 -8.08 -29.33 -16.91
N GLY A 565 -9.25 -28.93 -16.40
CA GLY A 565 -9.61 -28.99 -14.99
C GLY A 565 -9.13 -27.83 -14.11
N PHE A 566 -8.39 -26.87 -14.67
CA PHE A 566 -8.04 -25.62 -14.00
C PHE A 566 -9.16 -24.57 -14.15
N ALA A 567 -9.18 -23.60 -13.23
CA ALA A 567 -10.11 -22.48 -13.31
C ALA A 567 -9.96 -21.71 -14.63
N ALA A 568 -11.05 -21.21 -15.15
CA ALA A 568 -11.04 -20.36 -16.35
C ALA A 568 -10.58 -18.93 -16.02
N ASP A 569 -9.37 -18.81 -15.49
CA ASP A 569 -8.64 -17.56 -15.29
C ASP A 569 -7.69 -17.39 -16.49
N VAL A 570 -8.08 -16.56 -17.44
CA VAL A 570 -7.41 -16.44 -18.74
C VAL A 570 -7.12 -14.99 -19.07
N LEU A 571 -5.92 -14.72 -19.54
CA LEU A 571 -5.53 -13.40 -20.05
C LEU A 571 -5.20 -13.49 -21.55
N LEU A 572 -5.57 -12.45 -22.28
CA LEU A 572 -5.01 -12.17 -23.61
C LEU A 572 -4.19 -10.91 -23.54
N LEU A 573 -2.92 -11.02 -23.94
CA LEU A 573 -1.96 -9.93 -23.95
C LEU A 573 -1.56 -9.60 -25.37
N ASP A 574 -1.24 -8.34 -25.59
CA ASP A 574 -0.57 -7.87 -26.78
C ASP A 574 0.81 -8.53 -26.92
N GLN A 575 1.14 -9.09 -28.07
CA GLN A 575 2.37 -9.86 -28.25
C GLN A 575 3.65 -9.02 -28.18
N GLU A 576 3.58 -7.74 -28.56
CA GLU A 576 4.75 -6.85 -28.61
C GLU A 576 5.01 -6.17 -27.25
N THR A 577 3.94 -5.74 -26.60
CA THR A 577 4.02 -4.93 -25.37
C THR A 577 3.77 -5.73 -24.09
N TRP A 578 3.24 -6.93 -24.19
CA TRP A 578 2.79 -7.76 -23.07
C TRP A 578 1.73 -7.09 -22.20
N THR A 579 0.98 -6.14 -22.77
CA THR A 579 -0.11 -5.43 -22.09
C THR A 579 -1.38 -6.27 -22.15
N VAL A 580 -2.09 -6.37 -21.04
CA VAL A 580 -3.35 -7.09 -20.91
C VAL A 580 -4.45 -6.42 -21.74
N ARG A 581 -5.11 -7.19 -22.60
CA ARG A 581 -6.20 -6.75 -23.48
C ARG A 581 -7.55 -7.31 -23.08
N ARG A 582 -7.59 -8.56 -22.60
CA ARG A 582 -8.79 -9.21 -22.10
C ARG A 582 -8.49 -10.03 -20.85
N VAL A 583 -9.48 -10.11 -19.97
CA VAL A 583 -9.40 -10.82 -18.69
C VAL A 583 -10.65 -11.64 -18.47
N TRP A 584 -10.49 -12.92 -18.22
CA TRP A 584 -11.51 -13.76 -17.62
C TRP A 584 -11.04 -14.17 -16.22
N CYS A 585 -11.90 -13.97 -15.24
CA CYS A 585 -11.67 -14.38 -13.86
C CYS A 585 -12.78 -15.35 -13.45
N ASN A 586 -12.42 -16.57 -13.10
CA ASN A 586 -13.39 -17.63 -12.81
C ASN A 586 -14.47 -17.79 -13.91
N GLY A 587 -14.05 -17.55 -15.17
CA GLY A 587 -14.91 -17.58 -16.35
C GLY A 587 -15.69 -16.31 -16.65
N HIS A 588 -15.77 -15.36 -15.72
CA HIS A 588 -16.42 -14.08 -15.95
C HIS A 588 -15.55 -13.16 -16.82
N PRO A 589 -16.06 -12.59 -17.91
CA PRO A 589 -15.33 -11.63 -18.73
C PRO A 589 -15.31 -10.27 -18.03
N VAL A 590 -14.22 -9.97 -17.34
CA VAL A 590 -14.08 -8.74 -16.53
C VAL A 590 -13.37 -7.61 -17.29
N ARG A 591 -12.75 -7.86 -18.45
CA ARG A 591 -12.19 -6.86 -19.36
C ARG A 591 -12.15 -7.34 -20.80
#